data_6a030985cfdfb295dac9c4442d166f93
#
_entry.id   6a030985cfdfb295dac9c4442d166f93
#
_cell.length_a   1.000
_cell.length_b   1.000
_cell.length_c   1.000
_cell.angle_alpha   90.00
_cell.angle_beta   90.00
_cell.angle_gamma   90.00
#
_symmetry.space_group_name_H-M   'P 1'
#
loop_
_entity.id
_entity.type
_entity.pdbx_description
1 polymer ?
#
loop_
_entity_poly.entity_id
_entity_poly.type
_entity_poly.pdbx_seq_one_letter_code
_entity_poly.pdbx_strand_id
1 'polypeptide(L)'
;MSDDHLTLVWFRDDLRVSDHEALTAARADGQVIGIWIREQRDSDGLGPRPLGAAARWWAHESLRALGTALDGLGIPLLFAAGSAADIIPQAAADLGADAVRWSRRYAPASRDLDAQIKTRLTDSGIAAHSHPGALLVEPWTISPQGGDFYKVFTPYFTVVRDRQVGDVLPAPTKQTPPSEALTTTINDHDWAKDLDDLGLRDGTDTDTGGATSATVPQWWTSTVANHWTPGCREAQRQLRDLGDSIDGYGDSHDVPGDPDSTSALSPRLRFGELSPRQALAAALDLPEISDDDRYAWIRQLYWREFSWHLAYHLPHVETEPMRPEFARFPYEDDPEALQHWQNGTTGIPFVDAGMAQLWQTGWMHNRVRMATASFLTKNLLIGWWHGEQWFWDTLVDADEANNPVSWQWVAGCGADAAPYFRIFNPERQRERFDPHGEYVSRWLGQGLGGLTQAQWTAQAERTGEDCEPIVDLKASRQAALAAYDRMKAESD
;
A
#
# COMPACT_ATOMS: atom_id res chain seq x y z
N MET A 1 4.70 3.65 39.11
CA MET A 1 5.46 3.45 37.87
C MET A 1 6.66 4.38 37.99
N SER A 2 7.86 3.87 37.80
CA SER A 2 9.06 4.72 37.90
C SER A 2 9.14 5.54 36.59
N ASP A 3 9.24 6.86 36.70
CA ASP A 3 9.50 7.77 35.55
C ASP A 3 10.88 7.53 34.91
N ASP A 4 11.62 6.55 35.39
CA ASP A 4 13.00 6.25 35.00
C ASP A 4 13.10 5.24 33.84
N HIS A 5 12.02 4.54 33.44
CA HIS A 5 12.07 3.57 32.34
C HIS A 5 11.79 4.28 31.01
N LEU A 6 12.76 4.22 30.08
CA LEU A 6 12.65 4.81 28.75
C LEU A 6 12.45 3.73 27.67
N THR A 7 11.40 3.86 26.88
CA THR A 7 11.15 3.00 25.72
C THR A 7 11.24 3.79 24.41
N LEU A 8 12.03 3.28 23.47
CA LEU A 8 12.04 3.75 22.09
C LEU A 8 10.95 3.02 21.30
N VAL A 9 9.98 3.74 20.74
CA VAL A 9 8.95 3.18 19.85
C VAL A 9 9.34 3.47 18.41
N TRP A 10 9.62 2.39 17.66
CA TRP A 10 9.95 2.48 16.26
C TRP A 10 8.67 2.42 15.41
N PHE A 11 8.19 3.60 14.97
CA PHE A 11 7.05 3.75 14.05
C PHE A 11 7.47 3.35 12.64
N ARG A 12 6.56 2.69 11.90
CA ARG A 12 6.81 2.23 10.54
C ARG A 12 5.57 2.47 9.66
N ASP A 13 4.82 1.41 9.35
CA ASP A 13 3.54 1.48 8.63
C ASP A 13 2.36 1.47 9.64
N ASP A 14 2.47 2.27 10.68
CA ASP A 14 1.56 2.35 11.83
C ASP A 14 1.45 3.79 12.38
N LEU A 15 1.33 4.76 11.45
CA LEU A 15 1.42 6.20 11.71
C LEU A 15 0.17 6.75 12.44
N ARG A 16 -0.07 6.23 13.65
CA ARG A 16 -1.22 6.60 14.51
C ARG A 16 -0.86 6.55 15.99
N VAL A 17 -1.71 7.16 16.82
CA VAL A 17 -1.56 7.15 18.28
C VAL A 17 -2.62 6.29 18.99
N SER A 18 -3.81 6.11 18.40
CA SER A 18 -4.85 5.21 18.91
C SER A 18 -4.73 3.84 18.28
N ASP A 19 -5.16 2.81 18.98
CA ASP A 19 -5.06 1.41 18.56
C ASP A 19 -3.65 0.98 18.16
N HIS A 20 -2.66 1.44 18.93
CA HIS A 20 -1.25 1.18 18.69
C HIS A 20 -0.62 0.41 19.86
N GLU A 21 -0.58 -0.91 19.75
CA GLU A 21 -0.17 -1.79 20.87
C GLU A 21 1.24 -1.51 21.38
N ALA A 22 2.21 -1.29 20.49
CA ALA A 22 3.58 -0.97 20.87
C ALA A 22 3.65 0.33 21.69
N LEU A 23 2.94 1.39 21.24
CA LEU A 23 2.89 2.66 21.93
C LEU A 23 2.16 2.57 23.28
N THR A 24 1.04 1.85 23.33
CA THR A 24 0.27 1.62 24.55
C THR A 24 1.11 0.86 25.60
N ALA A 25 1.82 -0.21 25.18
CA ALA A 25 2.69 -0.96 26.06
C ALA A 25 3.88 -0.11 26.54
N ALA A 26 4.52 0.65 25.64
CA ALA A 26 5.61 1.54 26.01
C ALA A 26 5.19 2.59 27.06
N ARG A 27 4.00 3.19 26.91
CA ARG A 27 3.46 4.16 27.89
C ARG A 27 3.09 3.53 29.23
N ALA A 28 2.72 2.25 29.24
CA ALA A 28 2.50 1.53 30.47
C ALA A 28 3.80 1.27 31.26
N ASP A 29 4.92 1.14 30.56
CA ASP A 29 6.24 0.91 31.16
C ASP A 29 6.86 2.23 31.69
N GLY A 30 6.70 3.39 31.01
CA GLY A 30 7.32 4.64 31.44
C GLY A 30 7.30 5.73 30.38
N GLN A 31 8.43 6.42 30.24
CA GLN A 31 8.70 7.45 29.23
C GLN A 31 8.84 6.85 27.84
N VAL A 32 8.39 7.59 26.83
CA VAL A 32 8.46 7.16 25.43
C VAL A 32 9.12 8.21 24.56
N ILE A 33 9.96 7.77 23.65
CA ILE A 33 10.46 8.51 22.51
C ILE A 33 10.07 7.73 21.26
N GLY A 34 9.51 8.40 20.25
CA GLY A 34 9.24 7.81 18.94
C GLY A 34 10.42 7.99 17.99
N ILE A 35 10.66 7.03 17.11
CA ILE A 35 11.58 7.16 15.98
C ILE A 35 10.93 6.62 14.72
N TRP A 36 11.14 7.31 13.59
CA TRP A 36 10.81 6.80 12.27
C TRP A 36 12.06 6.88 11.39
N ILE A 37 12.31 5.83 10.59
CA ILE A 37 13.48 5.73 9.73
C ILE A 37 13.04 5.64 8.28
N ARG A 38 13.59 6.51 7.42
CA ARG A 38 13.60 6.26 5.98
C ARG A 38 14.56 5.10 5.74
N GLU A 39 14.01 3.88 5.76
CA GLU A 39 14.79 2.67 5.64
C GLU A 39 15.35 2.51 4.23
N GLN A 40 16.55 2.00 4.15
CA GLN A 40 17.19 1.52 2.92
C GLN A 40 17.35 0.00 3.07
N ARG A 41 17.06 -0.72 2.00
CA ARG A 41 17.36 -2.16 1.94
C ARG A 41 18.88 -2.30 2.03
N ASP A 42 19.36 -3.18 2.90
CA ASP A 42 20.79 -3.38 3.07
C ASP A 42 21.41 -4.19 1.90
N SER A 43 22.75 -4.39 1.94
CA SER A 43 23.48 -5.13 0.92
C SER A 43 23.06 -6.59 0.81
N ASP A 44 22.48 -7.15 1.85
CA ASP A 44 22.00 -8.54 1.93
C ASP A 44 20.54 -8.66 1.48
N GLY A 45 19.92 -7.54 1.08
CA GLY A 45 18.54 -7.45 0.64
C GLY A 45 17.52 -7.44 1.76
N LEU A 46 17.95 -7.24 3.02
CA LEU A 46 17.07 -7.16 4.18
C LEU A 46 16.39 -5.79 4.29
N GLY A 47 15.17 -5.80 4.80
CA GLY A 47 14.38 -4.60 4.97
C GLY A 47 13.24 -4.45 3.96
N PRO A 48 12.40 -3.41 4.14
CA PRO A 48 11.27 -3.18 3.26
C PRO A 48 11.72 -2.71 1.87
N ARG A 49 10.87 -2.93 0.89
CA ARG A 49 11.02 -2.33 -0.43
C ARG A 49 11.02 -0.80 -0.29
N PRO A 50 11.95 -0.06 -0.93
CA PRO A 50 11.96 1.40 -0.89
C PRO A 50 10.63 1.99 -1.35
N LEU A 51 10.17 3.04 -0.69
CA LEU A 51 8.88 3.67 -1.00
C LEU A 51 8.86 4.24 -2.42
N GLY A 52 7.82 3.98 -3.17
CA GLY A 52 7.53 4.65 -4.44
C GLY A 52 7.26 6.15 -4.26
N ALA A 53 7.22 6.92 -5.34
CA ALA A 53 7.12 8.38 -5.28
C ALA A 53 5.84 8.89 -4.58
N ALA A 54 4.68 8.29 -4.89
CA ALA A 54 3.42 8.62 -4.24
C ALA A 54 3.45 8.30 -2.74
N ALA A 55 4.01 7.14 -2.40
CA ALA A 55 4.13 6.68 -1.03
C ALA A 55 5.09 7.56 -0.21
N ARG A 56 6.19 8.06 -0.79
CA ARG A 56 7.09 9.02 -0.13
C ARG A 56 6.38 10.32 0.24
N TRP A 57 5.65 10.90 -0.71
CA TRP A 57 4.85 12.10 -0.44
C TRP A 57 3.84 11.87 0.69
N TRP A 58 3.09 10.75 0.63
CA TRP A 58 2.12 10.42 1.69
C TRP A 58 2.79 10.24 3.04
N ALA A 59 3.89 9.50 3.10
CA ALA A 59 4.66 9.30 4.33
C ALA A 59 5.11 10.61 4.95
N HIS A 60 5.64 11.56 4.15
CA HIS A 60 6.06 12.87 4.64
C HIS A 60 4.93 13.63 5.34
N GLU A 61 3.76 13.74 4.68
CA GLU A 61 2.62 14.47 5.25
C GLU A 61 2.02 13.73 6.47
N SER A 62 1.97 12.40 6.42
CA SER A 62 1.51 11.58 7.54
C SER A 62 2.43 11.67 8.76
N LEU A 63 3.75 11.69 8.56
CA LEU A 63 4.74 11.86 9.63
C LEU A 63 4.65 13.24 10.29
N ARG A 64 4.41 14.29 9.52
CA ARG A 64 4.16 15.64 10.07
C ARG A 64 2.91 15.62 10.97
N ALA A 65 1.84 14.97 10.51
CA ALA A 65 0.61 14.84 11.28
C ALA A 65 0.80 13.97 12.54
N LEU A 66 1.58 12.87 12.43
CA LEU A 66 1.93 12.02 13.57
C LEU A 66 2.77 12.78 14.60
N GLY A 67 3.77 13.54 14.16
CA GLY A 67 4.60 14.38 15.04
C GLY A 67 3.73 15.34 15.86
N THR A 68 2.77 16.02 15.22
CA THR A 68 1.81 16.89 15.91
C THR A 68 0.95 16.13 16.94
N ALA A 69 0.51 14.90 16.60
CA ALA A 69 -0.31 14.10 17.49
C ALA A 69 0.48 13.60 18.72
N LEU A 70 1.72 13.17 18.51
CA LEU A 70 2.63 12.72 19.57
C LEU A 70 3.09 13.87 20.48
N ASP A 71 3.32 15.05 19.91
CA ASP A 71 3.65 16.26 20.66
C ASP A 71 2.53 16.63 21.64
N GLY A 72 1.27 16.50 21.20
CA GLY A 72 0.10 16.63 22.07
C GLY A 72 0.10 15.66 23.26
N LEU A 73 0.78 14.52 23.15
CA LEU A 73 0.98 13.52 24.20
C LEU A 73 2.30 13.72 24.98
N GLY A 74 3.11 14.71 24.62
CA GLY A 74 4.42 14.96 25.22
C GLY A 74 5.50 13.96 24.78
N ILE A 75 5.29 13.26 23.65
CA ILE A 75 6.17 12.25 23.08
C ILE A 75 6.94 12.85 21.91
N PRO A 76 8.26 13.03 21.96
CA PRO A 76 9.04 13.47 20.82
C PRO A 76 9.09 12.39 19.74
N LEU A 77 9.07 12.82 18.46
CA LEU A 77 9.27 11.96 17.30
C LEU A 77 10.58 12.32 16.60
N LEU A 78 11.47 11.36 16.53
CA LEU A 78 12.77 11.46 15.88
C LEU A 78 12.73 10.89 14.48
N PHE A 79 13.61 11.39 13.61
CA PHE A 79 13.75 10.91 12.25
C PHE A 79 15.19 10.50 11.94
N ALA A 80 15.32 9.49 11.09
CA ALA A 80 16.60 9.03 10.59
C ALA A 80 16.48 8.50 9.15
N ALA A 81 17.61 8.32 8.47
CA ALA A 81 17.65 7.68 7.15
C ALA A 81 18.84 6.72 7.07
N GLY A 82 18.62 5.50 6.57
CA GLY A 82 19.65 4.48 6.40
C GLY A 82 19.23 3.08 6.84
N SER A 83 20.22 2.28 7.21
CA SER A 83 20.02 0.91 7.70
C SER A 83 19.38 0.92 9.09
N ALA A 84 18.15 0.40 9.20
CA ALA A 84 17.48 0.27 10.49
C ALA A 84 18.21 -0.72 11.41
N ALA A 85 18.92 -1.72 10.84
CA ALA A 85 19.76 -2.64 11.60
C ALA A 85 20.88 -1.92 12.38
N ASP A 86 21.39 -0.82 11.86
CA ASP A 86 22.44 -0.04 12.49
C ASP A 86 21.86 1.09 13.37
N ILE A 87 20.88 1.81 12.85
CA ILE A 87 20.30 2.99 13.50
C ILE A 87 19.53 2.62 14.77
N ILE A 88 18.69 1.58 14.77
CA ILE A 88 17.87 1.24 15.94
C ILE A 88 18.70 0.88 17.18
N PRO A 89 19.70 -0.04 17.10
CA PRO A 89 20.56 -0.33 18.24
C PRO A 89 21.38 0.88 18.69
N GLN A 90 21.89 1.70 17.74
CA GLN A 90 22.64 2.89 18.04
C GLN A 90 21.78 3.93 18.77
N ALA A 91 20.60 4.26 18.22
CA ALA A 91 19.68 5.21 18.83
C ALA A 91 19.23 4.77 20.22
N ALA A 92 18.92 3.49 20.39
CA ALA A 92 18.55 2.94 21.71
C ALA A 92 19.68 3.10 22.74
N ALA A 93 20.93 2.84 22.33
CA ALA A 93 22.10 3.01 23.21
C ALA A 93 22.36 4.49 23.54
N ASP A 94 22.36 5.36 22.55
CA ASP A 94 22.62 6.80 22.69
C ASP A 94 21.58 7.50 23.57
N LEU A 95 20.32 7.06 23.49
CA LEU A 95 19.21 7.57 24.31
C LEU A 95 19.15 6.92 25.70
N GLY A 96 19.91 5.86 25.96
CA GLY A 96 19.82 5.07 27.18
C GLY A 96 18.45 4.37 27.32
N ALA A 97 17.87 3.89 26.23
CA ALA A 97 16.58 3.23 26.26
C ALA A 97 16.70 1.82 26.89
N ASP A 98 15.78 1.48 27.78
CA ASP A 98 15.67 0.14 28.41
C ASP A 98 15.03 -0.87 27.45
N ALA A 99 14.18 -0.38 26.55
CA ALA A 99 13.45 -1.22 25.61
C ALA A 99 13.23 -0.54 24.25
N VAL A 100 13.12 -1.35 23.20
CA VAL A 100 12.62 -0.94 21.89
C VAL A 100 11.35 -1.72 21.56
N ARG A 101 10.30 -1.02 21.11
CA ARG A 101 9.01 -1.63 20.76
C ARG A 101 8.58 -1.20 19.36
N TRP A 102 7.97 -2.12 18.58
CA TRP A 102 7.48 -1.84 17.23
C TRP A 102 6.31 -2.73 16.83
N SER A 103 5.55 -2.32 15.82
CA SER A 103 4.53 -3.15 15.17
C SER A 103 5.18 -4.07 14.14
N ARG A 104 4.75 -5.33 14.03
CA ARG A 104 5.31 -6.32 13.10
C ARG A 104 5.06 -5.93 11.65
N ARG A 105 6.03 -6.23 10.79
CA ARG A 105 5.89 -6.35 9.35
C ARG A 105 5.87 -7.82 8.95
N TYR A 106 5.28 -8.12 7.80
CA TYR A 106 5.00 -9.50 7.41
C TYR A 106 5.72 -9.93 6.13
N ALA A 107 6.24 -9.00 5.33
CA ALA A 107 7.11 -9.30 4.20
C ALA A 107 8.40 -10.01 4.68
N PRO A 108 8.88 -11.05 3.99
CA PRO A 108 10.00 -11.87 4.44
C PRO A 108 11.26 -11.07 4.79
N ALA A 109 11.73 -10.21 3.88
CA ALA A 109 12.94 -9.40 4.10
C ALA A 109 12.81 -8.46 5.33
N SER A 110 11.61 -7.94 5.59
CA SER A 110 11.34 -7.11 6.79
C SER A 110 11.31 -7.93 8.06
N ARG A 111 10.82 -9.18 8.02
CA ARG A 111 10.83 -10.09 9.19
C ARG A 111 12.24 -10.50 9.55
N ASP A 112 13.07 -10.78 8.56
CA ASP A 112 14.46 -11.18 8.75
C ASP A 112 15.28 -10.00 9.33
N LEU A 113 15.05 -8.78 8.86
CA LEU A 113 15.58 -7.56 9.46
C LEU A 113 15.14 -7.41 10.93
N ASP A 114 13.84 -7.57 11.22
CA ASP A 114 13.31 -7.49 12.59
C ASP A 114 13.98 -8.51 13.52
N ALA A 115 14.23 -9.73 13.03
CA ALA A 115 14.92 -10.77 13.79
C ALA A 115 16.38 -10.39 14.09
N GLN A 116 17.09 -9.83 13.10
CA GLN A 116 18.47 -9.35 13.26
C GLN A 116 18.54 -8.21 14.30
N ILE A 117 17.68 -7.19 14.19
CA ILE A 117 17.62 -6.07 15.13
C ILE A 117 17.32 -6.57 16.54
N LYS A 118 16.38 -7.50 16.68
CA LYS A 118 16.01 -8.08 17.97
C LYS A 118 17.20 -8.78 18.65
N THR A 119 17.97 -9.54 17.90
CA THR A 119 19.19 -10.17 18.38
C THR A 119 20.21 -9.13 18.84
N ARG A 120 20.52 -8.12 18.02
CA ARG A 120 21.50 -7.05 18.35
C ARG A 120 21.13 -6.27 19.60
N LEU A 121 19.84 -5.91 19.78
CA LEU A 121 19.34 -5.23 20.97
C LEU A 121 19.49 -6.12 22.21
N THR A 122 19.09 -7.38 22.12
CA THR A 122 19.16 -8.34 23.23
C THR A 122 20.61 -8.61 23.68
N ASP A 123 21.53 -8.75 22.73
CA ASP A 123 22.96 -8.91 22.98
C ASP A 123 23.57 -7.67 23.66
N SER A 124 23.00 -6.51 23.46
CA SER A 124 23.36 -5.23 24.10
C SER A 124 22.63 -5.00 25.43
N GLY A 125 21.79 -5.94 25.88
CA GLY A 125 21.05 -5.84 27.15
C GLY A 125 19.79 -4.96 27.07
N ILE A 126 19.35 -4.57 25.85
CA ILE A 126 18.15 -3.77 25.62
C ILE A 126 16.98 -4.71 25.30
N ALA A 127 15.85 -4.54 25.98
CA ALA A 127 14.66 -5.35 25.72
C ALA A 127 14.05 -5.04 24.34
N ALA A 128 13.65 -6.08 23.59
CA ALA A 128 13.13 -5.91 22.23
C ALA A 128 11.78 -6.62 22.04
N HIS A 129 10.74 -5.85 21.75
CA HIS A 129 9.38 -6.37 21.67
C HIS A 129 8.67 -5.96 20.38
N SER A 130 8.11 -6.93 19.66
CA SER A 130 7.27 -6.72 18.51
C SER A 130 5.80 -7.00 18.82
N HIS A 131 4.90 -6.15 18.32
CA HIS A 131 3.47 -6.18 18.60
C HIS A 131 2.66 -6.41 17.31
N PRO A 132 1.45 -6.99 17.38
CA PRO A 132 0.52 -6.97 16.26
C PRO A 132 0.01 -5.54 16.01
N GLY A 133 -0.75 -5.32 14.94
CA GLY A 133 -1.41 -4.03 14.70
C GLY A 133 -1.61 -3.66 13.24
N ALA A 134 -0.95 -4.36 12.30
CA ALA A 134 -1.12 -4.13 10.87
C ALA A 134 -2.11 -5.11 10.21
N LEU A 135 -2.44 -6.22 10.88
CA LEU A 135 -3.38 -7.24 10.43
C LEU A 135 -4.38 -7.59 11.52
N LEU A 136 -5.57 -8.08 11.12
CA LEU A 136 -6.58 -8.64 12.03
C LEU A 136 -6.16 -10.04 12.52
N VAL A 137 -5.51 -10.80 11.65
CA VAL A 137 -5.13 -12.19 11.91
C VAL A 137 -3.67 -12.43 11.52
N GLU A 138 -2.88 -12.87 12.47
CA GLU A 138 -1.48 -13.22 12.25
C GLU A 138 -1.36 -14.42 11.28
N PRO A 139 -0.63 -14.31 10.15
CA PRO A 139 -0.63 -15.32 9.09
C PRO A 139 -0.25 -16.74 9.53
N TRP A 140 0.67 -16.88 10.50
CA TRP A 140 1.13 -18.17 11.01
C TRP A 140 0.14 -18.87 11.96
N THR A 141 -0.94 -18.17 12.35
CA THR A 141 -1.95 -18.73 13.27
C THR A 141 -3.04 -19.51 12.53
N ILE A 142 -2.99 -19.54 11.21
CA ILE A 142 -3.98 -20.17 10.34
C ILE A 142 -3.31 -21.06 9.29
N SER A 143 -3.77 -22.31 9.25
CA SER A 143 -3.37 -23.27 8.23
C SER A 143 -4.55 -24.19 7.87
N PRO A 144 -4.65 -24.67 6.63
CA PRO A 144 -5.63 -25.64 6.23
C PRO A 144 -5.30 -27.03 6.80
N GLN A 145 -6.31 -27.87 6.95
CA GLN A 145 -6.09 -29.28 7.27
C GLN A 145 -5.42 -29.98 6.06
N GLY A 146 -4.15 -30.36 6.22
CA GLY A 146 -3.40 -31.08 5.18
C GLY A 146 -2.71 -30.22 4.13
N GLY A 147 -2.41 -28.95 4.43
CA GLY A 147 -1.65 -28.05 3.57
C GLY A 147 -0.88 -27.00 4.40
N ASP A 148 0.07 -26.32 3.74
CA ASP A 148 0.93 -25.36 4.43
C ASP A 148 0.19 -24.03 4.69
N PHE A 149 -0.57 -23.51 3.71
CA PHE A 149 -1.31 -22.26 3.81
C PHE A 149 -2.48 -22.22 2.82
N TYR A 150 -3.41 -21.26 3.03
CA TYR A 150 -4.55 -21.06 2.14
C TYR A 150 -4.14 -20.35 0.85
N LYS A 151 -4.50 -20.94 -0.30
CA LYS A 151 -4.25 -20.39 -1.65
C LYS A 151 -5.52 -19.89 -2.33
N VAL A 152 -6.67 -19.98 -1.66
CA VAL A 152 -7.99 -19.59 -2.18
C VAL A 152 -8.70 -18.77 -1.12
N PHE A 153 -9.26 -17.62 -1.51
CA PHE A 153 -9.85 -16.64 -0.60
C PHE A 153 -11.04 -17.20 0.19
N THR A 154 -11.97 -17.88 -0.46
CA THR A 154 -13.22 -18.33 0.21
C THR A 154 -12.95 -19.27 1.39
N PRO A 155 -12.13 -20.32 1.29
CA PRO A 155 -11.75 -21.13 2.45
C PRO A 155 -11.01 -20.35 3.54
N TYR A 156 -10.10 -19.44 3.15
CA TYR A 156 -9.40 -18.55 4.07
C TYR A 156 -10.40 -17.70 4.85
N PHE A 157 -11.27 -16.96 4.15
CA PHE A 157 -12.26 -16.08 4.74
C PHE A 157 -13.22 -16.81 5.69
N THR A 158 -13.65 -18.01 5.35
CA THR A 158 -14.52 -18.84 6.21
C THR A 158 -13.91 -19.12 7.58
N VAL A 159 -12.56 -19.24 7.65
CA VAL A 159 -11.87 -19.55 8.91
C VAL A 159 -11.58 -18.27 9.72
N VAL A 160 -11.32 -17.14 9.05
CA VAL A 160 -10.85 -15.93 9.73
C VAL A 160 -11.97 -14.98 10.14
N ARG A 161 -13.09 -14.94 9.42
CA ARG A 161 -14.17 -13.96 9.64
C ARG A 161 -14.83 -14.04 11.02
N ASP A 162 -14.86 -15.23 11.61
CA ASP A 162 -15.50 -15.48 12.92
C ASP A 162 -14.47 -15.46 14.08
N ARG A 163 -13.21 -15.12 13.79
CA ARG A 163 -12.19 -14.97 14.85
C ARG A 163 -12.44 -13.70 15.64
N GLN A 164 -12.29 -13.83 16.94
CA GLN A 164 -12.35 -12.65 17.81
C GLN A 164 -11.16 -11.74 17.53
N VAL A 165 -11.46 -10.50 17.21
CA VAL A 165 -10.52 -9.40 17.12
C VAL A 165 -10.62 -8.61 18.42
N GLY A 166 -9.49 -8.33 19.08
CA GLY A 166 -9.49 -7.58 20.34
C GLY A 166 -10.09 -6.17 20.21
N ASP A 167 -10.42 -5.57 21.34
CA ASP A 167 -10.99 -4.22 21.39
C ASP A 167 -10.01 -3.18 20.83
N VAL A 168 -10.55 -2.10 20.27
CA VAL A 168 -9.78 -0.93 19.82
C VAL A 168 -9.18 -0.22 21.04
N LEU A 169 -7.86 -0.05 21.04
CA LEU A 169 -7.15 0.60 22.13
C LEU A 169 -7.28 2.14 22.04
N PRO A 170 -7.57 2.84 23.14
CA PRO A 170 -7.53 4.30 23.15
C PRO A 170 -6.10 4.81 22.93
N ALA A 171 -5.97 6.08 22.56
CA ALA A 171 -4.69 6.75 22.62
C ALA A 171 -4.11 6.71 24.04
N PRO A 172 -2.79 6.53 24.20
CA PRO A 172 -2.19 6.47 25.54
C PRO A 172 -2.29 7.81 26.28
N THR A 173 -2.10 7.75 27.58
CA THR A 173 -2.12 8.97 28.41
C THR A 173 -0.89 9.85 28.15
N LYS A 174 -1.08 11.16 28.26
CA LYS A 174 -0.02 12.14 28.12
C LYS A 174 1.12 11.87 29.13
N GLN A 175 2.36 12.06 28.68
CA GLN A 175 3.54 12.07 29.55
C GLN A 175 4.04 13.49 29.78
N THR A 176 4.88 13.67 30.80
CA THR A 176 5.71 14.85 30.93
C THR A 176 6.75 14.84 29.79
N PRO A 177 6.90 15.91 29.00
CA PRO A 177 7.93 15.95 27.97
C PRO A 177 9.33 15.63 28.55
N PRO A 178 10.20 14.99 27.77
CA PRO A 178 11.58 14.76 28.19
C PRO A 178 12.28 16.04 28.61
N SER A 179 13.32 15.94 29.45
CA SER A 179 14.10 17.09 29.87
C SER A 179 14.75 17.79 28.68
N GLU A 180 15.00 19.12 28.80
CA GLU A 180 15.70 19.89 27.78
C GLU A 180 17.10 19.31 27.48
N ALA A 181 17.78 18.75 28.49
CA ALA A 181 19.05 18.07 28.31
C ALA A 181 18.94 16.85 27.38
N LEU A 182 17.90 16.03 27.52
CA LEU A 182 17.67 14.87 26.65
C LEU A 182 17.33 15.33 25.23
N THR A 183 16.51 16.38 25.09
CA THR A 183 16.15 16.94 23.78
C THR A 183 17.38 17.53 23.04
N THR A 184 18.29 18.18 23.76
CA THR A 184 19.53 18.69 23.19
C THR A 184 20.44 17.54 22.73
N THR A 185 20.59 16.51 23.57
CA THR A 185 21.38 15.31 23.23
C THR A 185 20.87 14.63 21.97
N ILE A 186 19.54 14.54 21.79
CA ILE A 186 18.90 13.94 20.61
C ILE A 186 19.35 14.60 19.31
N ASN A 187 19.40 15.93 19.27
CA ASN A 187 19.72 16.69 18.06
C ASN A 187 21.20 16.68 17.68
N ASP A 188 22.09 16.26 18.59
CA ASP A 188 23.54 16.25 18.38
C ASP A 188 24.04 14.92 17.77
N HIS A 189 23.14 13.93 17.54
CA HIS A 189 23.56 12.65 16.97
C HIS A 189 23.59 12.65 15.45
N ASP A 190 24.65 12.09 14.86
CA ASP A 190 24.87 12.01 13.41
C ASP A 190 23.76 11.28 12.64
N TRP A 191 23.05 10.33 13.31
CA TRP A 191 21.95 9.60 12.72
C TRP A 191 20.63 10.40 12.69
N ALA A 192 20.47 11.41 13.56
CA ALA A 192 19.27 12.22 13.63
C ALA A 192 19.14 13.15 12.41
N LYS A 193 17.95 13.27 11.88
CA LYS A 193 17.60 14.12 10.71
C LYS A 193 16.36 14.93 11.01
N ASP A 194 16.20 16.04 10.32
CA ASP A 194 14.89 16.70 10.24
C ASP A 194 13.98 15.98 9.23
N LEU A 195 12.67 16.09 9.40
CA LEU A 195 11.71 15.47 8.51
C LEU A 195 11.90 15.90 7.04
N ASP A 196 12.20 17.17 6.82
CA ASP A 196 12.40 17.72 5.47
C ASP A 196 13.70 17.23 4.83
N ASP A 197 14.70 16.81 5.63
CA ASP A 197 15.99 16.28 5.16
C ASP A 197 15.95 14.78 4.83
N LEU A 198 14.80 14.12 5.06
CA LEU A 198 14.64 12.71 4.72
C LEU A 198 14.54 12.45 3.21
N GLY A 199 14.45 13.48 2.36
CA GLY A 199 14.29 13.32 0.91
C GLY A 199 12.97 12.65 0.49
N LEU A 200 11.91 12.75 1.32
CA LEU A 200 10.61 12.19 1.01
C LEU A 200 9.82 13.02 -0.01
N ARG A 201 10.11 14.32 -0.10
CA ARG A 201 9.45 15.26 -1.01
C ARG A 201 10.18 15.43 -2.33
N ASP A 202 11.47 15.15 -2.38
CA ASP A 202 12.30 15.36 -3.55
C ASP A 202 12.23 14.15 -4.46
N GLY A 203 11.76 14.35 -5.69
CA GLY A 203 11.64 13.29 -6.71
C GLY A 203 12.99 12.80 -7.27
N THR A 204 14.11 13.17 -6.65
CA THR A 204 15.46 12.80 -7.05
C THR A 204 15.99 11.72 -6.12
N ASP A 205 15.51 10.48 -6.26
CA ASP A 205 16.18 9.36 -5.60
C ASP A 205 17.29 8.83 -6.52
N THR A 206 18.53 9.13 -6.16
CA THR A 206 19.72 8.52 -6.76
C THR A 206 20.03 7.14 -6.18
N ASP A 207 19.26 6.69 -5.18
CA ASP A 207 19.53 5.48 -4.40
C ASP A 207 18.76 4.24 -4.86
N THR A 208 17.88 4.32 -5.88
CA THR A 208 17.29 3.12 -6.46
C THR A 208 18.30 2.47 -7.41
N GLY A 209 19.16 1.62 -6.88
CA GLY A 209 20.12 0.79 -7.64
C GLY A 209 19.45 -0.32 -8.49
N GLY A 210 18.27 -0.07 -9.02
CA GLY A 210 17.51 -0.95 -9.89
C GLY A 210 16.86 -0.17 -11.03
N ALA A 211 17.01 -0.68 -12.22
CA ALA A 211 16.53 -0.13 -13.47
C ALA A 211 15.11 0.44 -13.39
N THR A 212 14.96 1.67 -13.92
CA THR A 212 13.71 2.34 -14.23
C THR A 212 12.83 2.79 -13.04
N SER A 213 13.37 3.60 -12.12
CA SER A 213 12.53 4.63 -11.52
C SER A 213 12.20 5.62 -12.65
N ALA A 214 11.04 5.50 -13.26
CA ALA A 214 10.50 6.58 -14.06
C ALA A 214 10.44 7.76 -13.08
N THR A 215 11.26 8.79 -13.34
CA THR A 215 11.31 9.99 -12.53
C THR A 215 9.93 10.60 -12.53
N VAL A 216 9.14 10.29 -11.50
CA VAL A 216 7.84 10.94 -11.30
C VAL A 216 8.16 12.40 -11.07
N PRO A 217 7.68 13.32 -11.92
CA PRO A 217 8.07 14.70 -11.85
C PRO A 217 7.64 15.33 -10.52
N GLN A 218 8.46 16.16 -9.92
CA GLN A 218 8.19 16.84 -8.64
C GLN A 218 6.85 17.60 -8.63
N TRP A 219 6.39 18.12 -9.79
CA TRP A 219 5.10 18.79 -9.92
C TRP A 219 3.89 17.87 -9.65
N TRP A 220 4.06 16.56 -9.85
CA TRP A 220 2.98 15.59 -9.67
C TRP A 220 2.54 15.47 -8.20
N THR A 221 3.44 15.58 -7.23
CA THR A 221 3.09 15.54 -5.81
C THR A 221 2.14 16.68 -5.40
N SER A 222 2.25 17.85 -6.05
CA SER A 222 1.31 18.96 -5.81
C SER A 222 -0.09 18.66 -6.36
N THR A 223 -0.19 17.87 -7.41
CA THR A 223 -1.49 17.43 -7.97
C THR A 223 -2.16 16.44 -7.05
N VAL A 224 -1.43 15.44 -6.57
CA VAL A 224 -1.92 14.44 -5.59
C VAL A 224 -2.37 15.13 -4.29
N ALA A 225 -1.64 16.15 -3.83
CA ALA A 225 -1.96 16.93 -2.64
C ALA A 225 -3.31 17.67 -2.70
N ASN A 226 -3.85 17.92 -3.90
CA ASN A 226 -5.18 18.52 -4.05
C ASN A 226 -6.33 17.55 -3.71
N HIS A 227 -6.05 16.24 -3.68
CA HIS A 227 -7.05 15.19 -3.47
C HIS A 227 -7.00 14.57 -2.07
N TRP A 228 -5.86 14.67 -1.38
CA TRP A 228 -5.64 13.97 -0.13
C TRP A 228 -5.09 14.87 0.97
N THR A 229 -5.54 14.61 2.18
CA THR A 229 -4.96 15.15 3.41
C THR A 229 -4.50 13.98 4.28
N PRO A 230 -3.23 13.53 4.17
CA PRO A 230 -2.72 12.45 5.01
C PRO A 230 -2.74 12.77 6.50
N GLY A 231 -2.72 11.73 7.33
CA GLY A 231 -2.61 11.82 8.78
C GLY A 231 -3.78 11.21 9.54
N CYS A 232 -3.47 10.72 10.73
CA CYS A 232 -4.40 9.94 11.56
C CYS A 232 -5.67 10.70 11.96
N ARG A 233 -5.62 12.03 12.11
CA ARG A 233 -6.82 12.84 12.43
C ARG A 233 -7.83 12.81 11.28
N GLU A 234 -7.36 12.97 10.06
CA GLU A 234 -8.21 12.94 8.88
C GLU A 234 -8.72 11.52 8.59
N ALA A 235 -7.86 10.53 8.81
CA ALA A 235 -8.24 9.12 8.76
C ALA A 235 -9.40 8.80 9.73
N GLN A 236 -9.32 9.31 10.97
CA GLN A 236 -10.41 9.18 11.96
C GLN A 236 -11.69 9.92 11.53
N ARG A 237 -11.58 11.07 10.83
CA ARG A 237 -12.75 11.75 10.27
C ARG A 237 -13.41 10.87 9.20
N GLN A 238 -12.64 10.39 8.25
CA GLN A 238 -13.13 9.52 7.18
C GLN A 238 -13.76 8.23 7.74
N LEU A 239 -13.22 7.70 8.84
CA LEU A 239 -13.80 6.54 9.51
C LEU A 239 -15.15 6.83 10.15
N ARG A 240 -15.39 8.05 10.68
CA ARG A 240 -16.72 8.44 11.22
C ARG A 240 -17.76 8.58 10.12
N ASP A 241 -17.34 8.98 8.93
CA ASP A 241 -18.21 9.16 7.75
C ASP A 241 -18.34 7.84 6.94
N LEU A 242 -17.87 6.71 7.49
CA LEU A 242 -17.80 5.42 6.80
C LEU A 242 -19.18 4.89 6.37
N GLY A 243 -20.23 5.21 7.13
CA GLY A 243 -21.60 4.82 6.82
C GLY A 243 -22.04 5.22 5.40
N ASP A 244 -21.69 6.44 5.01
CA ASP A 244 -22.04 6.97 3.68
C ASP A 244 -21.44 6.12 2.52
N SER A 245 -20.27 5.51 2.74
CA SER A 245 -19.59 4.67 1.75
C SER A 245 -19.97 3.19 1.84
N ILE A 246 -20.65 2.75 2.90
CA ILE A 246 -21.10 1.35 3.05
C ILE A 246 -22.55 1.20 2.62
N ASP A 247 -23.37 2.23 2.76
CA ASP A 247 -24.77 2.17 2.34
C ASP A 247 -24.88 1.90 0.83
N GLY A 248 -25.53 0.81 0.46
CA GLY A 248 -25.64 0.34 -0.93
C GLY A 248 -24.34 -0.24 -1.51
N TYR A 249 -23.32 -0.50 -0.70
CA TYR A 249 -22.00 -0.97 -1.17
C TYR A 249 -22.06 -2.24 -2.01
N GLY A 250 -22.97 -3.16 -1.67
CA GLY A 250 -23.15 -4.40 -2.41
C GLY A 250 -23.37 -4.19 -3.91
N ASP A 251 -24.11 -3.15 -4.26
CA ASP A 251 -24.47 -2.82 -5.65
C ASP A 251 -23.57 -1.75 -6.28
N SER A 252 -23.06 -0.78 -5.48
CA SER A 252 -22.39 0.41 -5.98
C SER A 252 -20.86 0.28 -6.08
N HIS A 253 -20.21 -0.57 -5.29
CA HIS A 253 -18.75 -0.61 -5.16
C HIS A 253 -17.98 -0.92 -6.47
N ASP A 254 -18.66 -1.37 -7.50
CA ASP A 254 -18.11 -1.64 -8.82
C ASP A 254 -18.30 -0.48 -9.80
N VAL A 255 -18.96 0.63 -9.39
CA VAL A 255 -19.29 1.78 -10.24
C VAL A 255 -18.26 2.90 -10.07
N PRO A 256 -17.23 3.01 -10.95
CA PRO A 256 -16.14 3.96 -10.76
C PRO A 256 -16.55 5.42 -10.99
N GLY A 257 -17.69 5.65 -11.66
CA GLY A 257 -18.26 6.98 -11.89
C GLY A 257 -18.83 7.63 -10.62
N ASP A 258 -19.18 6.83 -9.63
CA ASP A 258 -19.67 7.29 -8.34
C ASP A 258 -18.51 7.49 -7.36
N PRO A 259 -18.22 8.72 -6.90
CA PRO A 259 -17.12 9.00 -5.98
C PRO A 259 -17.34 8.39 -4.58
N ASP A 260 -18.59 8.17 -4.20
CA ASP A 260 -18.97 7.67 -2.88
C ASP A 260 -19.13 6.14 -2.86
N SER A 261 -18.98 5.47 -4.01
CA SER A 261 -19.09 4.00 -4.15
C SER A 261 -18.07 3.21 -3.35
N THR A 262 -16.99 3.86 -2.89
CA THR A 262 -15.94 3.22 -2.09
C THR A 262 -15.44 4.16 -0.99
N SER A 263 -15.07 3.59 0.15
CA SER A 263 -14.55 4.36 1.28
C SER A 263 -13.17 4.98 1.07
N ALA A 264 -12.43 4.55 0.05
CA ALA A 264 -11.05 4.98 -0.24
C ALA A 264 -10.10 4.95 0.98
N LEU A 265 -10.32 4.00 1.92
CA LEU A 265 -9.49 3.84 3.12
C LEU A 265 -8.14 3.14 2.86
N SER A 266 -7.90 2.64 1.66
CA SER A 266 -6.69 1.88 1.34
C SER A 266 -5.38 2.61 1.67
N PRO A 267 -5.19 3.93 1.39
CA PRO A 267 -3.99 4.63 1.80
C PRO A 267 -3.85 4.73 3.33
N ARG A 268 -4.98 4.92 4.05
CA ARG A 268 -4.99 4.99 5.52
C ARG A 268 -4.52 3.69 6.16
N LEU A 269 -4.98 2.57 5.61
CA LEU A 269 -4.59 1.22 6.03
C LEU A 269 -3.16 0.89 5.61
N ARG A 270 -2.68 1.41 4.47
CA ARG A 270 -1.31 1.21 3.98
C ARG A 270 -0.28 1.84 4.91
N PHE A 271 -0.52 3.09 5.35
CA PHE A 271 0.38 3.81 6.26
C PHE A 271 0.02 3.62 7.74
N GLY A 272 -1.00 2.83 8.02
CA GLY A 272 -1.44 2.56 9.38
C GLY A 272 -1.93 3.79 10.13
N GLU A 273 -2.41 4.82 9.41
CA GLU A 273 -3.16 5.94 9.98
C GLU A 273 -4.45 5.45 10.64
N LEU A 274 -4.98 4.33 10.13
CA LEU A 274 -6.01 3.49 10.73
C LEU A 274 -5.50 2.07 10.85
N SER A 275 -5.88 1.39 11.93
CA SER A 275 -5.71 -0.05 12.01
C SER A 275 -6.88 -0.78 11.30
N PRO A 276 -6.66 -2.00 10.80
CA PRO A 276 -7.77 -2.81 10.29
C PRO A 276 -8.79 -3.15 11.38
N ARG A 277 -8.40 -3.18 12.67
CA ARG A 277 -9.28 -3.37 13.82
C ARG A 277 -10.23 -2.18 14.00
N GLN A 278 -9.74 -0.95 13.88
CA GLN A 278 -10.58 0.26 13.90
C GLN A 278 -11.58 0.26 12.74
N ALA A 279 -11.13 -0.09 11.54
CA ALA A 279 -11.98 -0.15 10.36
C ALA A 279 -13.09 -1.21 10.50
N LEU A 280 -12.74 -2.40 11.00
CA LEU A 280 -13.71 -3.47 11.27
C LEU A 280 -14.70 -3.08 12.36
N ALA A 281 -14.23 -2.52 13.48
CA ALA A 281 -15.08 -2.09 14.59
C ALA A 281 -16.06 -1.00 14.15
N ALA A 282 -15.62 -0.01 13.38
CA ALA A 282 -16.48 1.03 12.84
C ALA A 282 -17.56 0.46 11.91
N ALA A 283 -17.24 -0.47 11.01
CA ALA A 283 -18.21 -1.09 10.13
C ALA A 283 -19.25 -1.93 10.89
N LEU A 284 -18.86 -2.54 12.00
CA LEU A 284 -19.76 -3.31 12.86
C LEU A 284 -20.69 -2.43 13.71
N ASP A 285 -20.29 -1.19 14.00
CA ASP A 285 -21.04 -0.20 14.82
C ASP A 285 -21.89 0.76 13.97
N LEU A 286 -22.47 0.26 12.86
CA LEU A 286 -23.35 1.03 11.97
C LEU A 286 -24.71 0.33 11.87
N PRO A 287 -25.63 0.54 12.83
CA PRO A 287 -26.90 -0.20 12.91
C PRO A 287 -27.85 0.05 11.73
N GLU A 288 -27.71 1.20 11.05
CA GLU A 288 -28.52 1.58 9.89
C GLU A 288 -28.13 0.87 8.59
N ILE A 289 -26.94 0.32 8.53
CA ILE A 289 -26.40 -0.34 7.32
C ILE A 289 -26.92 -1.79 7.23
N SER A 290 -27.32 -2.20 6.03
CA SER A 290 -27.76 -3.58 5.79
C SER A 290 -26.64 -4.59 6.08
N ASP A 291 -27.01 -5.79 6.52
CA ASP A 291 -26.04 -6.87 6.77
C ASP A 291 -25.32 -7.30 5.49
N ASP A 292 -25.98 -7.23 4.34
CA ASP A 292 -25.41 -7.59 3.05
C ASP A 292 -24.33 -6.57 2.62
N ASP A 293 -24.59 -5.27 2.75
CA ASP A 293 -23.62 -4.20 2.42
C ASP A 293 -22.42 -4.24 3.38
N ARG A 294 -22.72 -4.34 4.69
CA ARG A 294 -21.68 -4.49 5.71
C ARG A 294 -20.79 -5.71 5.42
N TYR A 295 -21.39 -6.85 5.11
CA TYR A 295 -20.66 -8.06 4.77
C TYR A 295 -19.81 -7.89 3.50
N ALA A 296 -20.37 -7.26 2.45
CA ALA A 296 -19.66 -7.00 1.21
C ALA A 296 -18.43 -6.10 1.44
N TRP A 297 -18.58 -5.06 2.29
CA TRP A 297 -17.48 -4.16 2.63
C TRP A 297 -16.41 -4.83 3.52
N ILE A 298 -16.81 -5.50 4.61
CA ILE A 298 -15.90 -6.22 5.51
C ILE A 298 -15.09 -7.26 4.73
N ARG A 299 -15.70 -7.91 3.75
CA ARG A 299 -15.01 -8.87 2.90
C ARG A 299 -13.82 -8.25 2.15
N GLN A 300 -13.87 -6.96 1.79
CA GLN A 300 -12.72 -6.29 1.15
C GLN A 300 -11.56 -6.11 2.12
N LEU A 301 -11.85 -5.84 3.39
CA LEU A 301 -10.81 -5.79 4.41
C LEU A 301 -10.08 -7.14 4.53
N TYR A 302 -10.82 -8.25 4.45
CA TYR A 302 -10.23 -9.60 4.49
C TYR A 302 -9.54 -9.99 3.17
N TRP A 303 -9.84 -9.38 2.03
CA TRP A 303 -9.04 -9.54 0.81
C TRP A 303 -7.64 -8.94 1.00
N ARG A 304 -7.54 -7.78 1.68
CA ARG A 304 -6.25 -7.20 2.07
C ARG A 304 -5.48 -8.17 2.99
N GLU A 305 -6.12 -8.72 4.01
CA GLU A 305 -5.53 -9.72 4.91
C GLU A 305 -5.04 -10.97 4.16
N PHE A 306 -5.82 -11.44 3.18
CA PHE A 306 -5.45 -12.59 2.36
C PHE A 306 -4.21 -12.32 1.50
N SER A 307 -4.07 -11.13 0.96
CA SER A 307 -2.84 -10.74 0.23
C SER A 307 -1.62 -10.82 1.14
N TRP A 308 -1.71 -10.31 2.37
CA TRP A 308 -0.64 -10.41 3.35
C TRP A 308 -0.38 -11.86 3.82
N HIS A 309 -1.42 -12.68 3.93
CA HIS A 309 -1.27 -14.11 4.19
C HIS A 309 -0.48 -14.80 3.06
N LEU A 310 -0.76 -14.49 1.80
CA LEU A 310 -0.01 -15.02 0.67
C LEU A 310 1.44 -14.52 0.67
N ALA A 311 1.67 -13.22 0.84
CA ALA A 311 3.03 -12.64 0.86
C ALA A 311 3.88 -13.18 2.01
N TYR A 312 3.27 -13.48 3.16
CA TYR A 312 3.97 -14.12 4.28
C TYR A 312 4.52 -15.50 3.93
N HIS A 313 3.76 -16.30 3.18
CA HIS A 313 4.12 -17.68 2.83
C HIS A 313 4.87 -17.81 1.50
N LEU A 314 4.82 -16.79 0.64
CA LEU A 314 5.43 -16.77 -0.69
C LEU A 314 6.49 -15.67 -0.76
N PRO A 315 7.75 -15.97 -0.39
CA PRO A 315 8.79 -14.95 -0.20
C PRO A 315 9.16 -14.19 -1.48
N HIS A 316 8.85 -14.73 -2.66
CA HIS A 316 9.19 -14.14 -3.95
C HIS A 316 7.97 -13.59 -4.71
N VAL A 317 6.86 -13.32 -4.01
CA VAL A 317 5.62 -12.87 -4.65
C VAL A 317 5.76 -11.56 -5.44
N GLU A 318 6.73 -10.73 -5.11
CA GLU A 318 7.02 -9.48 -5.82
C GLU A 318 7.67 -9.71 -7.19
N THR A 319 8.40 -10.81 -7.37
CA THR A 319 9.29 -11.04 -8.52
C THR A 319 8.99 -12.30 -9.30
N GLU A 320 8.37 -13.29 -8.67
CA GLU A 320 8.12 -14.59 -9.28
C GLU A 320 6.62 -14.90 -9.33
N PRO A 321 6.13 -15.54 -10.42
CA PRO A 321 4.73 -15.92 -10.50
C PRO A 321 4.43 -17.03 -9.47
N MET A 322 3.31 -16.89 -8.75
CA MET A 322 2.84 -17.90 -7.78
C MET A 322 2.58 -19.26 -8.46
N ARG A 323 2.24 -19.24 -9.73
CA ARG A 323 2.11 -20.42 -10.58
C ARG A 323 3.34 -20.50 -11.48
N PRO A 324 4.31 -21.42 -11.18
CA PRO A 324 5.63 -21.43 -11.83
C PRO A 324 5.60 -21.60 -13.35
N GLU A 325 4.55 -22.23 -13.89
CA GLU A 325 4.41 -22.40 -15.34
C GLU A 325 4.36 -21.06 -16.08
N PHE A 326 3.88 -19.98 -15.43
CA PHE A 326 3.83 -18.65 -16.03
C PHE A 326 5.19 -17.95 -16.16
N ALA A 327 6.26 -18.50 -15.59
CA ALA A 327 7.61 -18.01 -15.87
C ALA A 327 8.00 -18.18 -17.35
N ARG A 328 7.31 -19.09 -18.07
CA ARG A 328 7.49 -19.34 -19.51
C ARG A 328 6.44 -18.68 -20.40
N PHE A 329 5.55 -17.88 -19.80
CA PHE A 329 4.56 -17.16 -20.60
C PHE A 329 5.28 -16.20 -21.56
N PRO A 330 4.97 -16.24 -22.88
CA PRO A 330 5.69 -15.46 -23.88
C PRO A 330 5.23 -14.00 -23.86
N TYR A 331 5.73 -13.25 -22.89
CA TYR A 331 5.53 -11.81 -22.84
C TYR A 331 6.33 -11.11 -23.95
N GLU A 332 5.81 -10.00 -24.43
CA GLU A 332 6.44 -9.13 -25.42
C GLU A 332 7.28 -8.05 -24.73
N ASP A 333 8.35 -7.64 -25.38
CA ASP A 333 9.17 -6.48 -24.99
C ASP A 333 8.84 -5.32 -25.93
N ASP A 334 7.81 -4.54 -25.57
CA ASP A 334 7.34 -3.39 -26.32
C ASP A 334 7.34 -2.12 -25.42
N PRO A 335 8.46 -1.40 -25.38
CA PRO A 335 8.58 -0.21 -24.56
C PRO A 335 7.70 0.95 -25.04
N GLU A 336 7.35 1.03 -26.32
CA GLU A 336 6.47 2.06 -26.86
C GLU A 336 5.03 1.82 -26.39
N ALA A 337 4.52 0.60 -26.50
CA ALA A 337 3.21 0.23 -25.97
C ALA A 337 3.12 0.40 -24.45
N LEU A 338 4.19 0.05 -23.72
CA LEU A 338 4.29 0.29 -22.27
C LEU A 338 4.20 1.77 -21.96
N GLN A 339 4.90 2.62 -22.69
CA GLN A 339 4.85 4.08 -22.50
C GLN A 339 3.46 4.66 -22.80
N HIS A 340 2.79 4.19 -23.86
CA HIS A 340 1.42 4.58 -24.13
C HIS A 340 0.48 4.20 -22.98
N TRP A 341 0.62 3.01 -22.43
CA TRP A 341 -0.16 2.58 -21.27
C TRP A 341 0.12 3.45 -20.05
N GLN A 342 1.39 3.68 -19.70
CA GLN A 342 1.79 4.52 -18.56
C GLN A 342 1.26 5.95 -18.68
N ASN A 343 1.23 6.47 -19.89
CA ASN A 343 0.79 7.83 -20.19
C ASN A 343 -0.74 7.97 -20.34
N GLY A 344 -1.50 6.86 -20.35
CA GLY A 344 -2.93 6.91 -20.63
C GLY A 344 -3.27 7.41 -22.05
N THR A 345 -2.50 6.95 -23.03
CA THR A 345 -2.63 7.30 -24.45
C THR A 345 -2.79 6.08 -25.35
N THR A 346 -3.52 5.08 -24.83
CA THR A 346 -3.73 3.81 -25.54
C THR A 346 -4.82 3.88 -26.61
N GLY A 347 -5.64 4.94 -26.61
CA GLY A 347 -6.83 5.04 -27.43
C GLY A 347 -7.99 4.15 -26.95
N ILE A 348 -7.89 3.60 -25.74
CA ILE A 348 -8.94 2.82 -25.08
C ILE A 348 -9.48 3.66 -23.90
N PRO A 349 -10.64 4.34 -24.07
CA PRO A 349 -11.08 5.39 -23.14
C PRO A 349 -11.14 4.95 -21.66
N PHE A 350 -11.55 3.72 -21.38
CA PHE A 350 -11.66 3.24 -19.99
C PHE A 350 -10.29 3.00 -19.34
N VAL A 351 -9.29 2.57 -20.12
CA VAL A 351 -7.90 2.42 -19.67
C VAL A 351 -7.27 3.80 -19.46
N ASP A 352 -7.42 4.68 -20.43
CA ASP A 352 -6.82 6.02 -20.43
C ASP A 352 -7.40 6.88 -19.30
N ALA A 353 -8.71 6.79 -19.04
CA ALA A 353 -9.36 7.43 -17.90
C ALA A 353 -8.80 6.91 -16.56
N GLY A 354 -8.53 5.60 -16.46
CA GLY A 354 -7.89 5.00 -15.30
C GLY A 354 -6.50 5.55 -15.04
N MET A 355 -5.69 5.63 -16.07
CA MET A 355 -4.34 6.19 -15.96
C MET A 355 -4.36 7.70 -15.67
N ALA A 356 -5.34 8.44 -16.22
CA ALA A 356 -5.55 9.85 -15.89
C ALA A 356 -5.96 10.05 -14.42
N GLN A 357 -6.84 9.21 -13.87
CA GLN A 357 -7.17 9.21 -12.44
C GLN A 357 -5.92 8.96 -11.59
N LEU A 358 -5.12 7.94 -11.94
CA LEU A 358 -3.88 7.62 -11.25
C LEU A 358 -2.93 8.82 -11.22
N TRP A 359 -2.70 9.47 -12.36
CA TRP A 359 -1.84 10.64 -12.46
C TRP A 359 -2.35 11.85 -11.66
N GLN A 360 -3.66 12.06 -11.57
CA GLN A 360 -4.22 13.19 -10.86
C GLN A 360 -4.28 12.98 -9.36
N THR A 361 -4.53 11.74 -8.91
CA THR A 361 -4.87 11.46 -7.52
C THR A 361 -3.89 10.54 -6.79
N GLY A 362 -2.99 9.86 -7.52
CA GLY A 362 -2.21 8.78 -6.94
C GLY A 362 -3.05 7.56 -6.53
N TRP A 363 -4.30 7.46 -7.04
CA TRP A 363 -5.23 6.38 -6.71
C TRP A 363 -6.06 6.00 -7.94
N MET A 364 -6.55 4.76 -7.95
CA MET A 364 -7.42 4.28 -9.02
C MET A 364 -8.48 3.37 -8.44
N HIS A 365 -9.71 3.50 -8.91
CA HIS A 365 -10.80 2.61 -8.52
C HIS A 365 -10.48 1.14 -8.85
N ASN A 366 -10.79 0.19 -7.94
CA ASN A 366 -10.41 -1.23 -8.08
C ASN A 366 -10.86 -1.85 -9.42
N ARG A 367 -12.09 -1.59 -9.85
CA ARG A 367 -12.62 -2.12 -11.12
C ARG A 367 -11.81 -1.66 -12.32
N VAL A 368 -11.31 -0.43 -12.27
CA VAL A 368 -10.47 0.16 -13.30
C VAL A 368 -9.05 -0.43 -13.24
N ARG A 369 -8.47 -0.61 -12.03
CA ARG A 369 -7.17 -1.32 -11.87
C ARG A 369 -7.20 -2.68 -12.56
N MET A 370 -8.29 -3.44 -12.40
CA MET A 370 -8.44 -4.75 -13.04
C MET A 370 -8.47 -4.64 -14.57
N ALA A 371 -9.14 -3.64 -15.14
CA ALA A 371 -9.21 -3.45 -16.58
C ALA A 371 -7.88 -2.97 -17.17
N THR A 372 -7.21 -1.99 -16.54
CA THR A 372 -5.92 -1.45 -16.96
C THR A 372 -4.81 -2.49 -16.86
N ALA A 373 -4.77 -3.27 -15.78
CA ALA A 373 -3.80 -4.35 -15.61
C ALA A 373 -4.04 -5.51 -16.60
N SER A 374 -5.30 -5.86 -16.84
CA SER A 374 -5.64 -6.86 -17.87
C SER A 374 -5.26 -6.40 -19.27
N PHE A 375 -5.45 -5.13 -19.58
CA PHE A 375 -5.06 -4.57 -20.88
C PHE A 375 -3.55 -4.69 -21.08
N LEU A 376 -2.74 -4.29 -20.11
CA LEU A 376 -1.29 -4.43 -20.16
C LEU A 376 -0.87 -5.88 -20.38
N THR A 377 -1.34 -6.79 -19.53
CA THR A 377 -0.83 -8.17 -19.48
C THR A 377 -1.42 -9.09 -20.56
N LYS A 378 -2.60 -8.75 -21.12
CA LYS A 378 -3.34 -9.61 -22.05
C LYS A 378 -3.46 -9.02 -23.46
N ASN A 379 -3.72 -7.72 -23.57
CA ASN A 379 -3.86 -7.10 -24.88
C ASN A 379 -2.51 -6.65 -25.43
N LEU A 380 -1.61 -6.13 -24.57
CA LEU A 380 -0.25 -5.76 -24.95
C LEU A 380 0.75 -6.90 -24.75
N LEU A 381 0.39 -7.98 -24.04
CA LEU A 381 1.29 -9.09 -23.66
C LEU A 381 2.55 -8.64 -22.91
N ILE A 382 2.53 -7.50 -22.25
CA ILE A 382 3.64 -6.98 -21.46
C ILE A 382 3.63 -7.63 -20.08
N GLY A 383 4.83 -7.94 -19.54
CA GLY A 383 4.99 -8.62 -18.26
C GLY A 383 4.35 -7.84 -17.10
N TRP A 384 3.63 -8.54 -16.23
CA TRP A 384 2.88 -7.93 -15.12
C TRP A 384 3.75 -7.11 -14.17
N TRP A 385 5.03 -7.44 -14.03
CA TRP A 385 6.00 -6.73 -13.17
C TRP A 385 6.27 -5.28 -13.62
N HIS A 386 6.14 -4.97 -14.92
CA HIS A 386 6.25 -3.59 -15.40
C HIS A 386 5.09 -2.73 -14.90
N GLY A 387 3.89 -3.28 -14.90
CA GLY A 387 2.72 -2.58 -14.36
C GLY A 387 2.72 -2.53 -12.83
N GLU A 388 3.16 -3.61 -12.18
CA GLU A 388 3.33 -3.67 -10.73
C GLU A 388 4.30 -2.59 -10.23
N GLN A 389 5.46 -2.46 -10.89
CA GLN A 389 6.45 -1.43 -10.58
C GLN A 389 5.89 -0.02 -10.80
N TRP A 390 5.16 0.18 -11.91
CA TRP A 390 4.52 1.47 -12.19
C TRP A 390 3.50 1.85 -11.11
N PHE A 391 2.66 0.90 -10.68
CA PHE A 391 1.71 1.11 -9.60
C PHE A 391 2.40 1.31 -8.25
N TRP A 392 3.52 0.65 -8.01
CA TRP A 392 4.33 0.89 -6.82
C TRP A 392 4.78 2.35 -6.71
N ASP A 393 5.20 2.94 -7.83
CA ASP A 393 5.68 4.32 -7.85
C ASP A 393 4.56 5.36 -7.82
N THR A 394 3.41 5.05 -8.42
CA THR A 394 2.36 6.03 -8.66
C THR A 394 1.14 5.94 -7.73
N LEU A 395 0.93 4.81 -7.07
CA LEU A 395 -0.17 4.65 -6.12
C LEU A 395 0.23 5.06 -4.70
N VAL A 396 -0.64 5.84 -4.04
CA VAL A 396 -0.51 6.18 -2.61
C VAL A 396 -0.82 5.01 -1.68
N ASP A 397 -1.43 3.94 -2.18
CA ASP A 397 -1.84 2.77 -1.40
C ASP A 397 -1.11 1.47 -1.77
N ALA A 398 -0.09 1.51 -2.62
CA ALA A 398 0.69 0.33 -2.95
C ALA A 398 1.43 -0.22 -1.73
N ASP A 399 1.33 -1.52 -1.50
CA ASP A 399 2.07 -2.24 -0.48
C ASP A 399 2.70 -3.54 -1.02
N GLU A 400 3.64 -4.13 -0.26
CA GLU A 400 4.42 -5.31 -0.65
C GLU A 400 3.59 -6.60 -0.80
N ALA A 401 2.31 -6.59 -0.44
CA ALA A 401 1.40 -7.72 -0.58
C ALA A 401 0.29 -7.47 -1.59
N ASN A 402 -0.51 -6.42 -1.39
CA ASN A 402 -1.70 -6.19 -2.20
C ASN A 402 -1.36 -5.85 -3.65
N ASN A 403 -0.28 -5.08 -3.88
CA ASN A 403 0.10 -4.72 -5.24
C ASN A 403 0.54 -5.96 -6.05
N PRO A 404 1.58 -6.73 -5.68
CA PRO A 404 2.01 -7.86 -6.48
C PRO A 404 0.99 -9.00 -6.53
N VAL A 405 0.26 -9.28 -5.44
CA VAL A 405 -0.78 -10.32 -5.43
C VAL A 405 -1.91 -9.98 -6.39
N SER A 406 -2.37 -8.73 -6.42
CA SER A 406 -3.45 -8.29 -7.32
C SER A 406 -3.01 -8.28 -8.79
N TRP A 407 -1.78 -7.85 -9.08
CA TRP A 407 -1.20 -7.92 -10.42
C TRP A 407 -1.12 -9.36 -10.93
N GLN A 408 -0.64 -10.27 -10.11
CA GLN A 408 -0.57 -11.69 -10.46
C GLN A 408 -1.96 -12.32 -10.62
N TRP A 409 -2.94 -11.91 -9.80
CA TRP A 409 -4.33 -12.38 -9.97
C TRP A 409 -4.88 -11.97 -11.34
N VAL A 410 -4.72 -10.71 -11.75
CA VAL A 410 -5.15 -10.24 -13.08
C VAL A 410 -4.35 -10.93 -14.18
N ALA A 411 -3.03 -11.08 -14.03
CA ALA A 411 -2.18 -11.78 -14.99
C ALA A 411 -2.55 -13.26 -15.16
N GLY A 412 -3.25 -13.86 -14.18
CA GLY A 412 -3.66 -15.27 -14.21
C GLY A 412 -2.63 -16.22 -13.62
N CYS A 413 -1.51 -15.71 -13.12
CA CYS A 413 -0.45 -16.48 -12.48
C CYS A 413 -0.52 -16.47 -10.95
N GLY A 414 -1.46 -15.73 -10.37
CA GLY A 414 -1.65 -15.58 -8.93
C GLY A 414 -2.50 -16.68 -8.29
N ALA A 415 -2.60 -16.61 -6.97
CA ALA A 415 -3.51 -17.41 -6.15
C ALA A 415 -4.97 -17.01 -6.44
N ASP A 416 -5.88 -17.96 -6.26
CA ASP A 416 -7.33 -17.77 -6.51
C ASP A 416 -7.66 -17.22 -7.91
N ALA A 417 -6.73 -17.33 -8.86
CA ALA A 417 -6.98 -16.99 -10.25
C ALA A 417 -8.08 -17.92 -10.80
N ALA A 418 -8.96 -17.37 -11.61
CA ALA A 418 -10.04 -18.13 -12.22
C ALA A 418 -9.49 -19.40 -12.91
N PRO A 419 -10.25 -20.51 -12.96
CA PRO A 419 -9.78 -21.77 -13.53
C PRO A 419 -9.45 -21.65 -15.04
N TYR A 420 -9.76 -20.54 -15.67
CA TYR A 420 -9.42 -20.21 -17.06
C TYR A 420 -8.74 -18.83 -17.12
N PHE A 421 -7.99 -18.64 -18.19
CA PHE A 421 -7.28 -17.41 -18.47
C PHE A 421 -8.28 -16.27 -18.79
N ARG A 422 -8.64 -15.47 -17.78
CA ARG A 422 -9.63 -14.41 -17.92
C ARG A 422 -9.01 -13.16 -18.53
N ILE A 423 -9.67 -12.60 -19.53
CA ILE A 423 -9.33 -11.32 -20.17
C ILE A 423 -10.49 -10.36 -19.90
N PHE A 424 -10.21 -9.27 -19.22
CA PHE A 424 -11.18 -8.19 -19.00
C PHE A 424 -11.16 -7.28 -20.21
N ASN A 425 -12.12 -7.44 -21.13
CA ASN A 425 -12.24 -6.56 -22.28
C ASN A 425 -12.62 -5.13 -21.80
N PRO A 426 -11.80 -4.09 -22.03
CA PRO A 426 -12.01 -2.76 -21.46
C PRO A 426 -13.34 -2.10 -21.91
N GLU A 427 -13.76 -2.31 -23.14
CA GLU A 427 -15.03 -1.76 -23.66
C GLU A 427 -16.22 -2.38 -22.94
N ARG A 428 -16.22 -3.71 -22.75
CA ARG A 428 -17.28 -4.40 -21.99
C ARG A 428 -17.26 -4.02 -20.50
N GLN A 429 -16.07 -3.75 -19.94
CA GLN A 429 -15.98 -3.24 -18.57
C GLN A 429 -16.60 -1.84 -18.48
N ARG A 430 -16.30 -0.96 -19.44
CA ARG A 430 -16.91 0.35 -19.53
C ARG A 430 -18.42 0.27 -19.69
N GLU A 431 -18.92 -0.49 -20.69
CA GLU A 431 -20.36 -0.67 -20.91
C GLU A 431 -21.11 -1.15 -19.66
N ARG A 432 -20.48 -1.99 -18.85
CA ARG A 432 -21.10 -2.55 -17.65
C ARG A 432 -21.02 -1.62 -16.44
N PHE A 433 -19.89 -0.96 -16.20
CA PHE A 433 -19.59 -0.27 -14.97
C PHE A 433 -19.54 1.27 -15.12
N ASP A 434 -19.54 1.76 -16.32
CA ASP A 434 -19.64 3.18 -16.68
C ASP A 434 -20.55 3.36 -17.90
N PRO A 435 -21.81 2.87 -17.85
CA PRO A 435 -22.70 2.84 -19.01
C PRO A 435 -23.06 4.24 -19.54
N HIS A 436 -23.00 5.24 -18.69
CA HIS A 436 -23.29 6.63 -19.04
C HIS A 436 -22.04 7.46 -19.35
N GLY A 437 -20.84 6.86 -19.21
CA GLY A 437 -19.57 7.53 -19.48
C GLY A 437 -19.19 8.59 -18.45
N GLU A 438 -19.74 8.53 -17.25
CA GLU A 438 -19.49 9.51 -16.18
C GLU A 438 -18.04 9.46 -15.70
N TYR A 439 -17.49 8.24 -15.52
CA TYR A 439 -16.10 8.04 -15.15
C TYR A 439 -15.15 8.53 -16.25
N VAL A 440 -15.35 8.07 -17.47
CA VAL A 440 -14.51 8.47 -18.61
C VAL A 440 -14.57 9.98 -18.82
N SER A 441 -15.76 10.59 -18.82
CA SER A 441 -15.92 12.04 -18.99
C SER A 441 -15.25 12.83 -17.85
N ARG A 442 -15.29 12.33 -16.61
CA ARG A 442 -14.64 12.98 -15.46
C ARG A 442 -13.14 13.08 -15.66
N TRP A 443 -12.50 12.02 -16.09
CA TRP A 443 -11.04 11.94 -16.11
C TRP A 443 -10.41 12.33 -17.45
N LEU A 444 -11.12 12.20 -18.57
CA LEU A 444 -10.65 12.62 -19.88
C LEU A 444 -11.28 13.95 -20.35
N GLY A 445 -12.52 14.23 -19.97
CA GLY A 445 -13.26 15.40 -20.47
C GLY A 445 -12.97 16.71 -19.76
N GLN A 446 -12.36 16.71 -18.56
CA GLN A 446 -12.14 17.93 -17.75
C GLN A 446 -10.78 18.60 -18.01
N GLY A 447 -10.15 18.31 -19.12
CA GLY A 447 -8.80 18.85 -19.42
C GLY A 447 -7.95 18.77 -18.16
N LEU A 448 -7.07 17.86 -18.07
CA LEU A 448 -6.25 17.42 -16.93
C LEU A 448 -5.72 18.60 -16.09
N GLY A 449 -6.60 19.17 -15.26
CA GLY A 449 -6.30 20.32 -14.41
C GLY A 449 -5.23 19.94 -13.39
N GLY A 450 -4.04 20.51 -13.51
CA GLY A 450 -2.94 20.34 -12.57
C GLY A 450 -1.62 19.88 -13.18
N LEU A 451 -1.64 19.30 -14.37
CA LEU A 451 -0.42 19.11 -15.15
C LEU A 451 -0.05 20.42 -15.81
N THR A 452 1.21 20.76 -15.89
CA THR A 452 1.59 21.97 -16.64
C THR A 452 1.05 21.81 -18.04
N GLN A 453 0.31 22.81 -18.47
CA GLN A 453 -0.43 22.80 -19.73
C GLN A 453 0.43 22.38 -20.94
N ALA A 454 1.75 22.61 -20.90
CA ALA A 454 2.68 22.22 -21.95
C ALA A 454 3.00 20.71 -21.97
N GLN A 455 2.98 20.03 -20.82
CA GLN A 455 3.30 18.59 -20.73
C GLN A 455 2.10 17.71 -21.07
N TRP A 456 0.89 18.20 -20.80
CA TRP A 456 -0.34 17.50 -21.12
C TRP A 456 -1.03 17.99 -22.38
N THR A 457 -0.75 19.19 -22.87
CA THR A 457 -1.30 19.61 -24.18
C THR A 457 -0.79 18.68 -25.28
N ALA A 458 0.49 18.29 -25.24
CA ALA A 458 1.01 17.27 -26.14
C ALA A 458 0.39 15.88 -25.93
N GLN A 459 -0.18 15.62 -24.77
CA GLN A 459 -0.76 14.33 -24.35
C GLN A 459 -2.29 14.36 -24.45
N ALA A 460 -2.94 15.46 -24.04
CA ALA A 460 -4.39 15.68 -24.19
C ALA A 460 -4.82 15.82 -25.66
N GLU A 461 -3.96 16.30 -26.55
CA GLU A 461 -4.16 16.22 -27.99
C GLU A 461 -4.19 14.77 -28.51
N ARG A 462 -3.73 13.78 -27.70
CA ARG A 462 -3.72 12.35 -28.00
C ARG A 462 -4.76 11.53 -27.23
N THR A 463 -5.36 12.07 -26.17
CA THR A 463 -6.31 11.35 -25.27
C THR A 463 -7.78 11.69 -25.54
N GLY A 464 -8.12 12.24 -26.70
CA GLY A 464 -9.51 12.44 -27.10
C GLY A 464 -10.17 11.15 -27.61
N GLU A 465 -11.49 11.18 -27.79
CA GLU A 465 -12.25 10.14 -28.51
C GLU A 465 -11.72 9.88 -29.94
N ASP A 466 -10.82 10.75 -30.42
CA ASP A 466 -10.18 10.70 -31.76
C ASP A 466 -8.83 9.95 -31.76
N CYS A 467 -8.35 9.39 -30.61
CA CYS A 467 -7.11 8.63 -30.57
C CYS A 467 -7.38 7.20 -31.08
N GLU A 468 -6.72 6.80 -32.17
CA GLU A 468 -6.84 5.42 -32.65
C GLU A 468 -6.25 4.45 -31.61
N PRO A 469 -6.95 3.34 -31.28
CA PRO A 469 -6.42 2.31 -30.39
C PRO A 469 -5.10 1.75 -30.85
N ILE A 470 -4.09 1.66 -29.95
CA ILE A 470 -2.77 1.10 -30.27
C ILE A 470 -2.83 -0.39 -30.61
N VAL A 471 -3.92 -1.10 -30.26
CA VAL A 471 -4.17 -2.50 -30.61
C VAL A 471 -5.64 -2.75 -30.94
N ASP A 472 -5.90 -3.67 -31.86
CA ASP A 472 -7.24 -4.23 -32.03
C ASP A 472 -7.58 -5.19 -30.87
N LEU A 473 -8.62 -4.89 -30.08
CA LEU A 473 -9.00 -5.66 -28.90
C LEU A 473 -9.41 -7.12 -29.22
N LYS A 474 -9.92 -7.39 -30.41
CA LYS A 474 -10.30 -8.74 -30.79
C LYS A 474 -9.09 -9.56 -31.22
N ALA A 475 -8.21 -8.99 -32.04
CA ALA A 475 -6.97 -9.63 -32.48
C ALA A 475 -6.02 -9.88 -31.30
N SER A 476 -5.81 -8.88 -30.44
CA SER A 476 -4.95 -8.99 -29.26
C SER A 476 -5.48 -10.02 -28.26
N ARG A 477 -6.80 -10.12 -28.07
CA ARG A 477 -7.41 -11.18 -27.27
C ARG A 477 -7.10 -12.57 -27.84
N GLN A 478 -7.15 -12.75 -29.13
CA GLN A 478 -6.82 -14.04 -29.78
C GLN A 478 -5.33 -14.37 -29.60
N ALA A 479 -4.45 -13.38 -29.75
CA ALA A 479 -3.02 -13.54 -29.51
C ALA A 479 -2.73 -13.98 -28.07
N ALA A 480 -3.38 -13.37 -27.08
CA ALA A 480 -3.23 -13.74 -25.67
C ALA A 480 -3.68 -15.19 -25.38
N LEU A 481 -4.79 -15.62 -25.96
CA LEU A 481 -5.26 -17.01 -25.81
C LEU A 481 -4.29 -18.00 -26.46
N ALA A 482 -3.78 -17.69 -27.66
CA ALA A 482 -2.79 -18.51 -28.34
C ALA A 482 -1.46 -18.57 -27.56
N ALA A 483 -1.03 -17.46 -26.93
CA ALA A 483 0.15 -17.43 -26.04
C ALA A 483 -0.06 -18.35 -24.82
N TYR A 484 -1.23 -18.30 -24.21
CA TYR A 484 -1.58 -19.18 -23.08
C TYR A 484 -1.61 -20.66 -23.46
N ASP A 485 -2.16 -20.99 -24.64
CA ASP A 485 -2.20 -22.37 -25.12
C ASP A 485 -0.79 -22.92 -25.45
N ARG A 486 0.11 -22.07 -26.01
CA ARG A 486 1.52 -22.42 -26.21
C ARG A 486 2.21 -22.75 -24.89
N MET A 487 2.08 -21.87 -23.91
CA MET A 487 2.67 -22.08 -22.59
C MET A 487 2.21 -23.41 -21.96
N LYS A 488 0.92 -23.78 -22.09
CA LYS A 488 0.39 -25.05 -21.60
C LYS A 488 0.98 -26.25 -22.33
N ALA A 489 1.06 -26.18 -23.64
CA ALA A 489 1.60 -27.29 -24.46
C ALA A 489 3.09 -27.58 -24.18
N GLU A 490 3.83 -26.59 -23.67
CA GLU A 490 5.23 -26.76 -23.27
C GLU A 490 5.37 -27.27 -21.81
N SER A 491 4.27 -27.37 -21.08
CA SER A 491 4.22 -27.81 -19.68
C SER A 491 3.84 -29.29 -19.53
N ASP A 492 3.25 -29.88 -20.59
CA ASP A 492 2.90 -31.31 -20.73
C ASP A 492 4.06 -32.08 -21.41
#